data_db67bd052edab48eebcc4211adc69594
#
_entry.id   db67bd052edab48eebcc4211adc69594
#
_cell.length_a   1.000
_cell.length_b   1.000
_cell.length_c   1.000
_cell.angle_alpha   90.00
_cell.angle_beta   90.00
_cell.angle_gamma   90.00
#
_symmetry.space_group_name_H-M   'P 1'
#
loop_
_entity.id
_entity.type
_entity.pdbx_description
1 polymer ?
#
loop_
_entity_poly.entity_id
_entity_poly.type
_entity_poly.pdbx_seq_one_letter_code
_entity_poly.pdbx_strand_id
1 'polypeptide(L)'
;MNPETFIEKYAAALATQDWQQVDPLVHPDACVTFSSGAVHVGQTAVRQAFERNFSLIQDERYAIENVHWVMQGEDTAVYLFTFHWSGIINGKPTSGAGTGSSVLINSENGWQLLVEHLGPKTG
;
A
#
# COMPACT_ATOMS: atom_id res chain seq x y z
N MET A 1 19.61 0.49 2.88
CA MET A 1 18.26 0.66 3.49
C MET A 1 17.64 -0.72 3.60
N ASN A 2 17.02 -1.03 4.72
CA ASN A 2 16.36 -2.32 4.91
C ASN A 2 14.87 -2.23 4.55
N PRO A 3 14.21 -3.37 4.34
CA PRO A 3 12.79 -3.34 3.95
C PRO A 3 11.85 -2.80 5.03
N GLU A 4 12.22 -2.84 6.30
CA GLU A 4 11.38 -2.25 7.36
C GLU A 4 11.25 -0.74 7.18
N THR A 5 12.32 -0.08 6.73
CA THR A 5 12.28 1.36 6.45
C THR A 5 11.31 1.68 5.32
N PHE A 6 11.18 0.76 4.34
CA PHE A 6 10.20 0.93 3.27
C PHE A 6 8.78 1.08 3.82
N ILE A 7 8.39 0.25 4.79
CA ILE A 7 7.03 0.29 5.33
C ILE A 7 6.73 1.65 5.94
N GLU A 8 7.68 2.22 6.69
CA GLU A 8 7.51 3.55 7.29
C GLU A 8 7.35 4.63 6.22
N LYS A 9 8.19 4.57 5.18
CA LYS A 9 8.14 5.53 4.09
C LYS A 9 6.85 5.41 3.29
N TYR A 10 6.42 4.18 3.03
CA TYR A 10 5.21 3.93 2.26
C TYR A 10 3.97 4.44 3.00
N ALA A 11 3.86 4.13 4.29
CA ALA A 11 2.74 4.61 5.09
C ALA A 11 2.72 6.15 5.14
N ALA A 12 3.88 6.77 5.32
CA ALA A 12 3.98 8.23 5.33
C ALA A 12 3.59 8.83 3.97
N ALA A 13 4.02 8.21 2.88
CA ALA A 13 3.70 8.68 1.53
C ALA A 13 2.19 8.58 1.26
N LEU A 14 1.57 7.47 1.65
CA LEU A 14 0.12 7.31 1.49
C LEU A 14 -0.67 8.36 2.27
N ALA A 15 -0.17 8.74 3.45
CA ALA A 15 -0.83 9.76 4.27
C ALA A 15 -0.84 11.13 3.62
N THR A 16 0.08 11.41 2.70
CA THR A 16 0.08 12.69 1.95
C THR A 16 -1.06 12.78 0.95
N GLN A 17 -1.61 11.65 0.53
CA GLN A 17 -2.63 11.57 -0.53
C GLN A 17 -2.15 12.22 -1.84
N ASP A 18 -0.84 12.22 -2.07
CA ASP A 18 -0.19 12.78 -3.26
C ASP A 18 0.58 11.66 -3.96
N TRP A 19 0.16 11.31 -5.15
CA TRP A 19 0.80 10.23 -5.91
C TRP A 19 2.30 10.50 -6.14
N GLN A 20 2.71 11.75 -6.29
CA GLN A 20 4.12 12.06 -6.49
C GLN A 20 5.00 11.60 -5.34
N GLN A 21 4.44 11.53 -4.13
CA GLN A 21 5.14 11.01 -2.95
C GLN A 21 5.16 9.48 -2.94
N VAL A 22 4.16 8.85 -3.51
CA VAL A 22 4.03 7.38 -3.55
C VAL A 22 4.81 6.78 -4.72
N ASP A 23 4.83 7.48 -5.85
CA ASP A 23 5.39 7.01 -7.11
C ASP A 23 6.79 6.37 -6.99
N PRO A 24 7.76 6.99 -6.29
CA PRO A 24 9.10 6.40 -6.20
C PRO A 24 9.14 5.07 -5.44
N LEU A 25 8.10 4.77 -4.68
CA LEU A 25 8.02 3.56 -3.87
C LEU A 25 7.26 2.42 -4.56
N VAL A 26 6.79 2.65 -5.79
CA VAL A 26 6.01 1.67 -6.55
C VAL A 26 6.77 1.30 -7.81
N HIS A 27 7.02 0.00 -7.98
CA HIS A 27 7.73 -0.51 -9.15
C HIS A 27 6.89 -0.29 -10.42
N PRO A 28 7.54 -0.02 -11.58
CA PRO A 28 6.79 0.16 -12.84
C PRO A 28 5.89 -1.01 -13.23
N ASP A 29 6.23 -2.22 -12.82
CA ASP A 29 5.44 -3.42 -13.11
C ASP A 29 4.53 -3.85 -11.96
N ALA A 30 4.33 -2.97 -10.98
CA ALA A 30 3.57 -3.32 -9.78
C ALA A 30 2.14 -3.74 -10.08
N CYS A 31 1.64 -4.68 -9.28
CA CYS A 31 0.26 -5.12 -9.33
C CYS A 31 -0.34 -4.99 -7.94
N VAL A 32 -1.52 -4.41 -7.84
CA VAL A 32 -2.22 -4.23 -6.57
C VAL A 32 -3.66 -4.75 -6.70
N THR A 33 -4.06 -5.58 -5.75
CA THR A 33 -5.44 -6.05 -5.64
C THR A 33 -6.04 -5.44 -4.37
N PHE A 34 -7.13 -4.70 -4.53
CA PHE A 34 -7.82 -4.10 -3.40
C PHE A 34 -8.78 -5.10 -2.74
N SER A 35 -9.22 -4.79 -1.53
CA SER A 35 -10.10 -5.67 -0.76
C SER A 35 -11.45 -5.91 -1.43
N SER A 36 -11.85 -5.07 -2.37
CA SER A 36 -13.04 -5.27 -3.19
C SER A 36 -12.87 -6.38 -4.23
N GLY A 37 -11.63 -6.85 -4.44
CA GLY A 37 -11.29 -7.81 -5.48
C GLY A 37 -10.83 -7.18 -6.79
N ALA A 38 -10.85 -5.86 -6.88
CA ALA A 38 -10.40 -5.16 -8.09
C ALA A 38 -8.88 -5.28 -8.24
N VAL A 39 -8.43 -5.77 -9.40
CA VAL A 39 -7.02 -6.01 -9.69
C VAL A 39 -6.51 -4.92 -10.63
N HIS A 40 -5.38 -4.32 -10.28
CA HIS A 40 -4.73 -3.28 -11.07
C HIS A 40 -3.33 -3.74 -11.45
N VAL A 41 -3.06 -3.85 -12.74
CA VAL A 41 -1.80 -4.37 -13.26
C VAL A 41 -1.03 -3.23 -13.93
N GLY A 42 0.21 -3.02 -13.48
CA GLY A 42 1.09 -1.99 -14.00
C GLY A 42 0.93 -0.65 -13.29
N GLN A 43 1.98 0.15 -13.30
CA GLN A 43 2.03 1.38 -12.53
C GLN A 43 0.92 2.38 -12.91
N THR A 44 0.58 2.48 -14.21
CA THR A 44 -0.46 3.40 -14.63
C THR A 44 -1.82 3.05 -14.02
N ALA A 45 -2.20 1.77 -14.06
CA ALA A 45 -3.45 1.32 -13.46
C ALA A 45 -3.44 1.47 -11.94
N VAL A 46 -2.30 1.17 -11.31
CA VAL A 46 -2.12 1.34 -9.87
C VAL A 46 -2.25 2.81 -9.48
N ARG A 47 -1.60 3.69 -10.22
CA ARG A 47 -1.68 5.13 -10.00
C ARG A 47 -3.14 5.62 -10.06
N GLN A 48 -3.85 5.23 -11.11
CA GLN A 48 -5.24 5.66 -11.28
C GLN A 48 -6.12 5.21 -10.12
N ALA A 49 -5.91 3.98 -9.64
CA ALA A 49 -6.66 3.44 -8.52
C ALA A 49 -6.38 4.19 -7.22
N PHE A 50 -5.10 4.50 -6.95
CA PHE A 50 -4.72 5.26 -5.76
C PHE A 50 -5.24 6.69 -5.83
N GLU A 51 -5.14 7.33 -6.97
CA GLU A 51 -5.63 8.70 -7.15
C GLU A 51 -7.15 8.79 -6.96
N ARG A 52 -7.89 7.78 -7.40
CA ARG A 52 -9.34 7.71 -7.13
C ARG A 52 -9.62 7.63 -5.63
N ASN A 53 -8.86 6.80 -4.90
CA ASN A 53 -9.02 6.69 -3.45
C ASN A 53 -8.66 8.00 -2.75
N PHE A 54 -7.59 8.66 -3.19
CA PHE A 54 -7.17 9.95 -2.61
C PHE A 54 -8.26 11.02 -2.81
N SER A 55 -8.94 10.98 -3.95
CA SER A 55 -10.04 11.92 -4.23
C SER A 55 -11.30 11.59 -3.44
N LEU A 56 -11.56 10.31 -3.20
CA LEU A 56 -12.76 9.85 -2.51
C LEU A 56 -12.69 10.06 -1.01
N ILE A 57 -11.53 9.80 -0.42
CA ILE A 57 -11.34 9.83 1.03
C ILE A 57 -10.61 11.11 1.41
N GLN A 58 -11.25 11.97 2.19
CA GLN A 58 -10.64 13.19 2.70
C GLN A 58 -10.02 12.93 4.06
N ASP A 59 -8.88 13.57 4.33
CA ASP A 59 -8.17 13.47 5.61
C ASP A 59 -7.89 12.03 6.01
N GLU A 60 -7.46 11.23 5.06
CA GLU A 60 -7.23 9.81 5.31
C GLU A 60 -6.05 9.58 6.26
N ARG A 61 -6.27 8.69 7.23
CA ARG A 61 -5.23 8.13 8.07
C ARG A 61 -5.11 6.65 7.74
N TYR A 62 -3.89 6.19 7.54
CA TYR A 62 -3.62 4.82 7.14
C TYR A 62 -2.51 4.25 8.02
N ALA A 63 -2.77 3.10 8.61
CA ALA A 63 -1.80 2.42 9.47
C ALA A 63 -1.57 1.00 8.98
N ILE A 64 -0.30 0.60 8.96
CA ILE A 64 0.14 -0.77 8.70
C ILE A 64 0.59 -1.33 10.05
N GLU A 65 -0.02 -2.41 10.47
CA GLU A 65 0.19 -2.96 11.80
C GLU A 65 0.43 -4.47 11.73
N ASN A 66 0.95 -5.03 12.82
CA ASN A 66 1.13 -6.47 12.96
C ASN A 66 1.91 -7.09 11.80
N VAL A 67 3.00 -6.45 11.42
CA VAL A 67 3.84 -6.88 10.30
C VAL A 67 4.52 -8.21 10.66
N HIS A 68 4.35 -9.19 9.79
CA HIS A 68 5.02 -10.49 9.88
C HIS A 68 5.85 -10.69 8.61
N TRP A 69 7.17 -10.77 8.78
CA TRP A 69 8.08 -11.01 7.66
C TRP A 69 8.10 -12.50 7.32
N VAL A 70 7.64 -12.83 6.13
CA VAL A 70 7.72 -14.20 5.61
C VAL A 70 9.14 -14.48 5.14
N MET A 71 9.76 -13.49 4.48
CA MET A 71 11.17 -13.56 4.10
C MET A 71 11.74 -12.16 3.95
N GLN A 72 13.04 -12.04 4.20
CA GLN A 72 13.81 -10.82 3.95
C GLN A 72 15.09 -11.22 3.26
N GLY A 73 15.08 -11.19 1.92
CA GLY A 73 16.26 -11.44 1.10
C GLY A 73 16.96 -10.15 0.71
N GLU A 74 18.05 -10.28 -0.03
CA GLU A 74 18.79 -9.12 -0.51
C GLU A 74 18.00 -8.32 -1.54
N ASP A 75 17.28 -9.02 -2.42
CA ASP A 75 16.59 -8.41 -3.55
C ASP A 75 15.07 -8.46 -3.42
N THR A 76 14.54 -9.27 -2.52
CA THR A 76 13.12 -9.51 -2.38
C THR A 76 12.75 -9.70 -0.92
N ALA A 77 11.63 -9.10 -0.52
CA ALA A 77 11.08 -9.29 0.82
C ALA A 77 9.57 -9.48 0.71
N VAL A 78 9.02 -10.29 1.61
CA VAL A 78 7.58 -10.57 1.64
C VAL A 78 7.10 -10.40 3.07
N TYR A 79 6.01 -9.66 3.26
CA TYR A 79 5.43 -9.52 4.58
C TYR A 79 3.92 -9.58 4.54
N LEU A 80 3.36 -10.04 5.65
CA LEU A 80 1.93 -10.02 5.93
C LEU A 80 1.66 -8.91 6.94
N PHE A 81 0.47 -8.33 6.89
CA PHE A 81 0.14 -7.24 7.80
C PHE A 81 -1.37 -7.11 7.97
N THR A 82 -1.76 -6.32 8.94
CA THR A 82 -3.12 -5.80 9.03
C THR A 82 -3.07 -4.32 8.70
N PHE A 83 -4.14 -3.80 8.15
CA PHE A 83 -4.23 -2.36 7.89
C PHE A 83 -5.51 -1.80 8.46
N HIS A 84 -5.45 -0.52 8.77
CA HIS A 84 -6.60 0.24 9.26
C HIS A 84 -6.55 1.62 8.60
N TRP A 85 -7.68 2.05 8.08
CA TRP A 85 -7.78 3.39 7.54
C TRP A 85 -9.01 4.09 8.11
N SER A 86 -8.95 5.41 8.17
CA SER A 86 -10.08 6.25 8.51
C SER A 86 -10.01 7.53 7.70
N GLY A 87 -11.14 8.14 7.48
CA GLY A 87 -11.21 9.38 6.72
C GLY A 87 -12.66 9.84 6.59
N ILE A 88 -12.86 10.79 5.70
CA ILE A 88 -14.18 11.37 5.47
C ILE A 88 -14.59 11.09 4.03
N ILE A 89 -15.72 10.43 3.85
CA ILE A 89 -16.31 10.16 2.54
C ILE A 89 -17.69 10.80 2.48
N ASN A 90 -17.89 11.69 1.50
CA ASN A 90 -19.16 12.42 1.33
C ASN A 90 -19.60 13.12 2.62
N GLY A 91 -18.65 13.73 3.33
CA GLY A 91 -18.91 14.46 4.56
C GLY A 91 -19.14 13.59 5.79
N LYS A 92 -18.97 12.27 5.69
CA LYS A 92 -19.20 11.35 6.81
C LYS A 92 -17.91 10.66 7.24
N PRO A 93 -17.64 10.60 8.54
CA PRO A 93 -16.52 9.81 9.04
C PRO A 93 -16.73 8.34 8.67
N THR A 94 -15.69 7.75 8.09
CA THR A 94 -15.72 6.37 7.60
C THR A 94 -14.40 5.70 7.95
N SER A 95 -14.43 4.41 8.20
CA SER A 95 -13.22 3.65 8.48
C SER A 95 -13.33 2.24 7.93
N GLY A 96 -12.20 1.59 7.78
CA GLY A 96 -12.13 0.21 7.37
C GLY A 96 -10.86 -0.44 7.84
N ALA A 97 -10.84 -1.76 7.80
CA ALA A 97 -9.68 -2.56 8.20
C ALA A 97 -9.63 -3.82 7.36
N GLY A 98 -8.45 -4.42 7.29
CA GLY A 98 -8.27 -5.65 6.56
C GLY A 98 -6.92 -6.26 6.80
N THR A 99 -6.61 -7.31 6.03
CA THR A 99 -5.31 -7.96 6.03
C THR A 99 -4.67 -7.80 4.65
N GLY A 100 -3.36 -7.89 4.61
CA GLY A 100 -2.65 -7.76 3.36
C GLY A 100 -1.41 -8.60 3.30
N SER A 101 -0.93 -8.80 2.08
CA SER A 101 0.37 -9.38 1.81
C SER A 101 1.05 -8.53 0.75
N SER A 102 2.35 -8.31 0.92
CA SER A 102 3.12 -7.46 0.02
C SER A 102 4.43 -8.11 -0.34
N VAL A 103 4.81 -7.95 -1.60
CA VAL A 103 6.13 -8.35 -2.11
C VAL A 103 6.88 -7.08 -2.48
N LEU A 104 8.07 -6.93 -1.91
CA LEU A 104 8.96 -5.82 -2.20
C LEU A 104 10.13 -6.31 -3.03
N ILE A 105 10.61 -5.47 -3.93
CA ILE A 105 11.80 -5.73 -4.70
C ILE A 105 12.81 -4.61 -4.47
N ASN A 106 14.08 -4.99 -4.33
CA ASN A 106 15.18 -4.04 -4.16
C ASN A 106 15.97 -3.98 -5.46
N SER A 107 15.97 -2.84 -6.10
CA SER A 107 16.67 -2.59 -7.35
C SER A 107 17.53 -1.33 -7.19
N GLU A 108 18.10 -0.83 -8.29
CA GLU A 108 18.89 0.41 -8.26
C GLU A 108 18.11 1.60 -7.69
N ASN A 109 16.79 1.55 -7.72
CA ASN A 109 15.93 2.60 -7.16
C ASN A 109 15.54 2.34 -5.70
N GLY A 110 16.19 1.36 -5.05
CA GLY A 110 15.89 0.98 -3.67
C GLY A 110 14.73 0.00 -3.58
N TRP A 111 14.18 -0.13 -2.38
CA TRP A 111 13.03 -1.00 -2.15
C TRP A 111 11.77 -0.39 -2.74
N GLN A 112 11.01 -1.18 -3.50
CA GLN A 112 9.77 -0.75 -4.12
C GLN A 112 8.72 -1.84 -3.99
N LEU A 113 7.47 -1.42 -3.92
CA LEU A 113 6.32 -2.32 -3.92
C LEU A 113 6.19 -2.96 -5.31
N LEU A 114 6.18 -4.29 -5.35
CA LEU A 114 5.97 -5.04 -6.59
C LEU A 114 4.57 -5.64 -6.65
N VAL A 115 4.11 -6.23 -5.56
CA VAL A 115 2.77 -6.83 -5.47
C VAL A 115 2.17 -6.48 -4.12
N GLU A 116 0.92 -6.10 -4.12
CA GLU A 116 0.15 -5.94 -2.89
C GLU A 116 -1.23 -6.55 -3.08
N HIS A 117 -1.63 -7.38 -2.15
CA HIS A 117 -2.96 -7.97 -2.13
C HIS A 117 -3.62 -7.65 -0.80
N LEU A 118 -4.73 -6.94 -0.85
CA LEU A 118 -5.50 -6.56 0.33
C LEU A 118 -6.77 -7.39 0.39
N GLY A 119 -7.12 -7.85 1.57
CA GLY A 119 -8.32 -8.62 1.80
C GLY A 119 -9.13 -8.05 2.96
N PRO A 120 -10.37 -8.49 3.10
CA PRO A 120 -11.19 -8.05 4.23
C PRO A 120 -10.68 -8.64 5.53
N LYS A 121 -10.94 -7.93 6.63
CA LYS A 121 -10.66 -8.46 7.95
C LYS A 121 -11.70 -9.54 8.28
N THR A 122 -11.22 -10.73 8.66
CA THR A 122 -12.10 -11.82 9.06
C THR A 122 -12.08 -11.98 10.58
N GLY A 123 -13.23 -12.18 11.14
CA GLY A 123 -13.41 -12.44 12.57
C GLY A 123 -13.73 -11.22 13.36
#